data_13b829ea808d7151b8f57a651a794b8a
#
_entry.id   13b829ea808d7151b8f57a651a794b8a
#
_cell.length_a   1.000
_cell.length_b   1.000
_cell.length_c   1.000
_cell.angle_alpha   90.00
_cell.angle_beta   90.00
_cell.angle_gamma   90.00
#
_symmetry.space_group_name_H-M   'P 1'
#
loop_
_entity.id
_entity.type
_entity.pdbx_description
1 polymer ?
#
loop_
_entity_poly.entity_id
_entity_poly.type
_entity_poly.pdbx_seq_one_letter_code
_entity_poly.pdbx_strand_id
1 'polypeptide(L)'
;MSTSFPNPLTEKEEQHYVKLLEQNDPKARAVLIERNLRLVAHIAKKYVGPGNSQDDMISIGTIGLIKAVNTYSGKKSTRLATYAAKCIENEILMSIRASKRIKQEISLSLPIGVDK
;
A
#
# COMPACT_ATOMS: atom_id res chain seq x y z
N MET A 1 -11.28 -5.20 18.45
CA MET A 1 -11.22 -5.04 17.88
C MET A 1 -10.87 -4.53 17.26
N SER A 2 -10.49 -4.47 17.21
CA SER A 2 -10.09 -4.06 16.66
C SER A 2 -10.30 -3.26 15.91
N THR A 3 -9.76 -2.67 15.68
CA THR A 3 -9.99 -1.88 14.87
C THR A 3 -10.30 -2.19 13.79
N SER A 4 -11.15 -1.95 13.40
CA SER A 4 -11.51 -2.28 12.18
C SER A 4 -11.54 -1.17 11.28
N PHE A 5 -11.08 -1.42 10.10
CA PHE A 5 -11.25 -0.47 9.01
C PHE A 5 -12.68 -0.55 8.47
N PRO A 6 -13.19 0.53 7.86
CA PRO A 6 -14.51 0.51 7.25
C PRO A 6 -14.63 -0.57 6.19
N ASN A 7 -15.85 -1.00 5.91
CA ASN A 7 -16.09 -1.98 4.87
C ASN A 7 -15.68 -1.46 3.51
N PRO A 8 -15.19 -2.34 2.63
CA PRO A 8 -14.86 -1.94 1.25
C PRO A 8 -16.10 -1.45 0.52
N LEU A 9 -15.86 -0.62 -0.48
CA LEU A 9 -16.95 -0.15 -1.35
C LEU A 9 -17.40 -1.28 -2.28
N THR A 10 -18.71 -1.28 -2.58
CA THR A 10 -19.19 -2.14 -3.66
C THR A 10 -18.68 -1.59 -4.99
N GLU A 11 -18.82 -2.38 -6.05
CA GLU A 11 -18.38 -1.94 -7.36
C GLU A 11 -19.10 -0.67 -7.80
N LYS A 12 -20.39 -0.58 -7.55
CA LYS A 12 -21.14 0.62 -7.92
C LYS A 12 -20.69 1.84 -7.14
N GLU A 13 -20.48 1.67 -5.84
CA GLU A 13 -19.99 2.76 -5.00
C GLU A 13 -18.61 3.21 -5.46
N GLU A 14 -17.75 2.26 -5.78
CA GLU A 14 -16.41 2.58 -6.26
C GLU A 14 -16.49 3.40 -7.55
N GLN A 15 -17.32 2.99 -8.50
CA GLN A 15 -17.48 3.72 -9.75
C GLN A 15 -17.98 5.13 -9.51
N HIS A 16 -18.90 5.30 -8.56
CA HIS A 16 -19.40 6.62 -8.22
C HIS A 16 -18.28 7.54 -7.73
N TYR A 17 -17.48 7.04 -6.82
CA TYR A 17 -16.40 7.86 -6.26
C TYR A 17 -15.24 8.05 -7.25
N VAL A 18 -15.02 7.10 -8.14
CA VAL A 18 -14.01 7.26 -9.19
C VAL A 18 -14.40 8.40 -10.12
N LYS A 19 -15.68 8.51 -10.48
CA LYS A 19 -16.14 9.62 -11.31
C LYS A 19 -15.93 10.96 -10.64
N LEU A 20 -16.22 11.03 -9.34
CA LEU A 20 -15.98 12.25 -8.57
C LEU A 20 -14.49 12.55 -8.46
N LEU A 21 -13.68 11.52 -8.33
CA LEU A 21 -12.22 11.69 -8.28
C LEU A 21 -11.71 12.31 -9.58
N GLU A 22 -12.26 11.90 -10.72
CA GLU A 22 -11.86 12.45 -12.01
C GLU A 22 -12.24 13.93 -12.14
N GLN A 23 -13.17 14.38 -11.29
CA GLN A 23 -13.55 15.79 -11.22
C GLN A 23 -12.78 16.53 -10.13
N ASN A 24 -11.73 15.90 -9.59
CA ASN A 24 -10.88 16.49 -8.56
C ASN A 24 -11.60 16.74 -7.24
N ASP A 25 -12.56 15.91 -6.90
CA ASP A 25 -13.28 16.01 -5.64
C ASP A 25 -12.40 15.45 -4.51
N PRO A 26 -11.94 16.29 -3.57
CA PRO A 26 -11.07 15.81 -2.50
C PRO A 26 -11.76 14.85 -1.55
N LYS A 27 -13.07 14.96 -1.39
CA LYS A 27 -13.81 14.04 -0.54
C LYS A 27 -13.84 12.65 -1.14
N ALA A 28 -13.98 12.55 -2.46
CA ALA A 28 -13.96 11.26 -3.15
C ALA A 28 -12.62 10.59 -2.97
N ARG A 29 -11.53 11.35 -3.08
CA ARG A 29 -10.20 10.84 -2.89
C ARG A 29 -10.04 10.25 -1.50
N ALA A 30 -10.48 10.96 -0.48
CA ALA A 30 -10.40 10.51 0.90
C ALA A 30 -11.20 9.22 1.12
N VAL A 31 -12.41 9.15 0.54
CA VAL A 31 -13.25 7.96 0.67
C VAL A 31 -12.58 6.75 0.01
N LEU A 32 -12.04 6.94 -1.18
CA LEU A 32 -11.39 5.84 -1.89
C LEU A 32 -10.18 5.31 -1.13
N ILE A 33 -9.42 6.19 -0.49
CA ILE A 33 -8.29 5.75 0.34
C ILE A 33 -8.81 5.03 1.57
N GLU A 34 -9.73 5.64 2.31
CA GLU A 34 -10.22 5.08 3.55
C GLU A 34 -10.87 3.71 3.37
N ARG A 35 -11.67 3.57 2.30
CA ARG A 35 -12.39 2.32 2.08
C ARG A 35 -11.53 1.20 1.52
N ASN A 36 -10.26 1.48 1.23
CA ASN A 36 -9.29 0.47 0.81
C ASN A 36 -8.22 0.19 1.86
N LEU A 37 -8.35 0.75 3.06
CA LEU A 37 -7.39 0.49 4.13
C LEU A 37 -7.42 -0.95 4.61
N ARG A 38 -8.60 -1.58 4.60
CA ARG A 38 -8.71 -2.99 4.95
C ARG A 38 -7.90 -3.85 3.99
N LEU A 39 -7.90 -3.48 2.72
CA LEU A 39 -7.09 -4.16 1.71
C LEU A 39 -5.59 -4.02 2.03
N VAL A 40 -5.17 -2.82 2.43
CA VAL A 40 -3.78 -2.59 2.83
C VAL A 40 -3.39 -3.53 3.96
N ALA A 41 -4.22 -3.59 5.01
CA ALA A 41 -3.93 -4.44 6.15
C ALA A 41 -3.84 -5.91 5.76
N HIS A 42 -4.75 -6.34 4.89
CA HIS A 42 -4.77 -7.72 4.42
C HIS A 42 -3.48 -8.10 3.67
N ILE A 43 -3.05 -7.22 2.77
CA ILE A 43 -1.84 -7.49 1.99
C ILE A 43 -0.59 -7.38 2.87
N ALA A 44 -0.53 -6.36 3.73
CA ALA A 44 0.61 -6.14 4.60
C ALA A 44 0.87 -7.34 5.51
N LYS A 45 -0.19 -8.02 5.92
CA LYS A 45 -0.08 -9.17 6.80
C LYS A 45 0.82 -10.27 6.24
N LYS A 46 0.86 -10.41 4.92
CA LYS A 46 1.68 -11.43 4.27
C LYS A 46 3.18 -11.18 4.40
N TYR A 47 3.56 -9.95 4.72
CA TYR A 47 4.96 -9.54 4.74
C TYR A 47 5.49 -9.26 6.13
N VAL A 48 4.68 -9.49 7.15
CA VAL A 48 5.11 -9.33 8.53
C VAL A 48 6.08 -10.46 8.89
N GLY A 49 7.18 -10.11 9.54
CA GLY A 49 8.17 -11.09 9.94
C GLY A 49 9.34 -10.41 10.61
N PRO A 50 10.45 -11.14 10.82
CA PRO A 50 11.62 -10.55 11.44
C PRO A 50 12.11 -9.35 10.65
N GLY A 51 12.19 -8.21 11.31
CA GLY A 51 12.61 -6.97 10.69
C GLY A 51 11.51 -6.21 9.96
N ASN A 52 10.29 -6.77 9.89
CA ASN A 52 9.16 -6.14 9.21
C ASN A 52 7.95 -6.17 10.11
N SER A 53 7.72 -5.10 10.87
CA SER A 53 6.57 -5.05 11.76
C SER A 53 5.28 -4.84 10.97
N GLN A 54 4.16 -5.21 11.60
CA GLN A 54 2.85 -5.01 10.98
C GLN A 54 2.60 -3.53 10.72
N ASP A 55 2.91 -2.67 11.69
CA ASP A 55 2.70 -1.24 11.55
C ASP A 55 3.51 -0.66 10.38
N ASP A 56 4.75 -1.09 10.24
CA ASP A 56 5.59 -0.63 9.14
C ASP A 56 5.03 -1.08 7.79
N MET A 57 4.60 -2.33 7.72
CA MET A 57 4.07 -2.86 6.47
C MET A 57 2.77 -2.15 6.08
N ILE A 58 1.92 -1.84 7.04
CA ILE A 58 0.69 -1.10 6.78
C ILE A 58 1.02 0.33 6.33
N SER A 59 1.98 0.98 6.98
CA SER A 59 2.36 2.34 6.59
C SER A 59 2.89 2.38 5.17
N ILE A 60 3.75 1.45 4.82
CA ILE A 60 4.31 1.37 3.47
C ILE A 60 3.23 1.05 2.46
N GLY A 61 2.37 0.09 2.79
CA GLY A 61 1.26 -0.27 1.92
C GLY A 61 0.30 0.89 1.68
N THR A 62 0.08 1.72 2.70
CA THR A 62 -0.77 2.89 2.58
C THR A 62 -0.19 3.87 1.57
N ILE A 63 1.13 4.03 1.53
CA ILE A 63 1.76 4.85 0.51
C ILE A 63 1.44 4.30 -0.88
N GLY A 64 1.50 3.00 -1.04
CA GLY A 64 1.14 2.37 -2.31
C GLY A 64 -0.32 2.63 -2.69
N LEU A 65 -1.22 2.58 -1.72
CA LEU A 65 -2.62 2.87 -1.94
C LEU A 65 -2.83 4.32 -2.39
N ILE A 66 -2.15 5.25 -1.74
CA ILE A 66 -2.26 6.67 -2.10
C ILE A 66 -1.78 6.88 -3.54
N LYS A 67 -0.66 6.26 -3.89
CA LYS A 67 -0.15 6.32 -5.26
C LYS A 67 -1.17 5.76 -6.25
N ALA A 68 -1.82 4.66 -5.88
CA ALA A 68 -2.81 4.03 -6.74
C ALA A 68 -3.99 4.97 -6.99
N VAL A 69 -4.51 5.59 -5.95
CA VAL A 69 -5.64 6.51 -6.09
C VAL A 69 -5.24 7.70 -6.95
N ASN A 70 -4.01 8.17 -6.82
CA ASN A 70 -3.53 9.32 -7.58
C ASN A 70 -3.32 9.02 -9.06
N THR A 71 -3.08 7.75 -9.41
CA THR A 71 -2.72 7.39 -10.78
C THR A 71 -3.79 6.55 -11.49
N TYR A 72 -4.83 6.15 -10.79
CA TYR A 72 -5.86 5.31 -11.36
C TYR A 72 -6.68 6.09 -12.39
N SER A 73 -7.01 5.43 -13.49
CA SER A 73 -7.92 5.99 -14.49
C SER A 73 -9.16 5.11 -14.57
N GLY A 74 -10.32 5.73 -14.50
CA GLY A 74 -11.57 5.00 -14.64
C GLY A 74 -11.79 4.41 -16.02
N LYS A 75 -10.95 4.76 -16.97
CA LYS A 75 -11.02 4.20 -18.32
C LYS A 75 -10.40 2.82 -18.38
N LYS A 76 -9.64 2.43 -17.37
CA LYS A 76 -9.06 1.09 -17.33
C LYS A 76 -10.17 0.07 -17.07
N SER A 77 -10.00 -1.13 -17.58
CA SER A 77 -10.97 -2.20 -17.36
C SER A 77 -10.85 -2.81 -15.97
N THR A 78 -9.76 -2.53 -15.28
CA THR A 78 -9.49 -3.08 -13.96
C THR A 78 -10.11 -2.20 -12.88
N ARG A 79 -10.74 -2.81 -11.88
CA ARG A 79 -11.29 -2.06 -10.75
C ARG A 79 -10.16 -1.38 -9.97
N LEU A 80 -10.51 -0.27 -9.33
CA LEU A 80 -9.54 0.44 -8.48
C LEU A 80 -8.97 -0.47 -7.40
N ALA A 81 -9.81 -1.27 -6.75
CA ALA A 81 -9.35 -2.16 -5.69
C ALA A 81 -8.29 -3.14 -6.21
N THR A 82 -8.47 -3.68 -7.40
CA THR A 82 -7.51 -4.59 -8.00
C THR A 82 -6.21 -3.88 -8.35
N TYR A 83 -6.33 -2.69 -8.92
CA TYR A 83 -5.17 -1.88 -9.24
C TYR A 83 -4.41 -1.48 -7.97
N ALA A 84 -5.16 -1.08 -6.94
CA ALA A 84 -4.56 -0.67 -5.68
C ALA A 84 -3.82 -1.84 -5.02
N ALA A 85 -4.37 -3.05 -5.09
CA ALA A 85 -3.71 -4.23 -4.51
C ALA A 85 -2.32 -4.41 -5.09
N LYS A 86 -2.17 -4.23 -6.40
CA LYS A 86 -0.86 -4.34 -7.05
C LYS A 86 0.07 -3.23 -6.59
N CYS A 87 -0.43 -2.01 -6.48
CA CYS A 87 0.40 -0.88 -6.05
C CYS A 87 0.85 -1.03 -4.60
N ILE A 88 -0.05 -1.52 -3.73
CA ILE A 88 0.27 -1.76 -2.34
C ILE A 88 1.37 -2.81 -2.22
N GLU A 89 1.19 -3.94 -2.88
CA GLU A 89 2.16 -5.02 -2.84
C GLU A 89 3.50 -4.58 -3.40
N ASN A 90 3.47 -3.89 -4.52
CA ASN A 90 4.68 -3.41 -5.15
C ASN A 90 5.47 -2.46 -4.23
N GLU A 91 4.76 -1.56 -3.57
CA GLU A 91 5.41 -0.63 -2.65
C GLU A 91 6.09 -1.36 -1.49
N ILE A 92 5.42 -2.36 -0.94
CA ILE A 92 5.98 -3.16 0.15
C ILE A 92 7.21 -3.93 -0.32
N LEU A 93 7.11 -4.57 -1.49
CA LEU A 93 8.22 -5.35 -2.02
C LEU A 93 9.42 -4.48 -2.32
N MET A 94 9.21 -3.30 -2.89
CA MET A 94 10.31 -2.37 -3.17
C MET A 94 10.98 -1.93 -1.87
N SER A 95 10.20 -1.70 -0.82
CA SER A 95 10.74 -1.31 0.47
C SER A 95 11.60 -2.41 1.08
N ILE A 96 11.12 -3.65 0.99
CA ILE A 96 11.87 -4.79 1.52
C ILE A 96 13.18 -4.98 0.77
N ARG A 97 13.14 -4.85 -0.56
CA ARG A 97 14.36 -4.98 -1.38
C ARG A 97 15.36 -3.88 -1.07
N ALA A 98 14.89 -2.65 -0.91
CA ALA A 98 15.75 -1.54 -0.57
C ALA A 98 16.42 -1.75 0.78
N SER A 99 15.66 -2.24 1.75
CA SER A 99 16.18 -2.51 3.09
C SER A 99 17.27 -3.59 3.04
N LYS A 100 17.05 -4.66 2.27
CA LYS A 100 18.04 -5.71 2.12
C LYS A 100 19.32 -5.19 1.45
N ARG A 101 19.16 -4.35 0.45
CA ARG A 101 20.32 -3.78 -0.26
C ARG A 101 21.16 -2.92 0.67
N ILE A 102 20.50 -2.11 1.49
CA ILE A 102 21.19 -1.27 2.45
C ILE A 102 21.95 -2.12 3.45
N LYS A 103 21.34 -3.18 3.96
CA LYS A 103 22.00 -4.08 4.90
C LYS A 103 23.21 -4.73 4.28
N GLN A 104 23.12 -5.14 3.03
CA GLN A 104 24.24 -5.74 2.33
C GLN A 104 25.38 -4.74 2.15
N GLU A 105 25.07 -3.51 1.79
CA GLU A 105 26.09 -2.48 1.61
C GLU A 105 26.81 -2.18 2.92
N ILE A 106 26.06 -2.09 4.00
CA ILE A 106 26.64 -1.86 5.32
C ILE A 106 27.57 -3.03 5.69
N SER A 107 27.10 -4.25 5.47
CA SER A 107 27.88 -5.42 5.78
C SER A 107 29.20 -5.47 5.01
N LEU A 108 29.14 -5.10 3.72
CA LEU A 108 30.34 -5.10 2.88
C LEU A 108 31.34 -4.01 3.26
N SER A 109 30.85 -2.90 3.82
CA SER A 109 31.72 -1.78 4.16
C SER A 109 32.27 -1.86 5.58
N LEU A 110 31.79 -2.80 6.41
CA LEU A 110 32.30 -2.95 7.75
C LEU A 110 33.62 -3.71 7.74
N PRO A 111 34.56 -3.35 8.64
CA PRO A 111 35.79 -4.14 8.76
C PRO A 111 35.49 -5.56 9.18
N ILE A 112 36.37 -6.45 8.80
CA ILE A 112 36.25 -7.85 9.18
C ILE A 112 36.31 -7.96 10.70
N GLY A 113 35.41 -8.75 11.26
CA GLY A 113 35.39 -8.98 12.69
C GLY A 113 34.55 -8.04 13.50
N VAL A 114 33.89 -7.13 12.85
CA VAL A 114 33.03 -6.16 13.54
C VAL A 114 31.60 -6.60 13.62
N ASP A 115 31.26 -7.60 12.94
CA ASP A 115 29.89 -7.99 12.93
C ASP A 115 29.56 -8.74 14.15
N LYS A 116 28.72 -8.80 14.51
CA LYS A 116 28.35 -9.52 15.46
C LYS A 116 27.58 -9.28 16.13
#